data_8337c8797266a6d6d6386254c68917bf
#
_entry.id   8337c8797266a6d6d6386254c68917bf
#
_cell.length_a   1.000
_cell.length_b   1.000
_cell.length_c   1.000
_cell.angle_alpha   90.00
_cell.angle_beta   90.00
_cell.angle_gamma   90.00
#
_symmetry.space_group_name_H-M   'P 1'
#
loop_
_entity.id
_entity.type
_entity.pdbx_description
1 polymer ?
#
loop_
_entity_poly.entity_id
_entity_poly.type
_entity_poly.pdbx_seq_one_letter_code
_entity_poly.pdbx_strand_id
1 'polypeptide(L)'
;GTADGNQTAGNWDSNASLSARPVGSLDHNLTSLNAGTKYYYRYLATVTISGTPYSAYSDLGSFTTFSPPTVHTLGVSPIAKTGATLNAKPVLSGNDAARITFFWGDNNGSNSGTHNQWDHNHTVSGTHASSTVVSHAISGLSNGTTHYAVARVTNSLNASAYGSVVSFKASDRGFTRDSIPGLVLWLDATDLDANSNPDSLADGSNVSVWEDKSATGVTVNQTASANQPVYKSASFGSKPAVRFDGNGDVLN
;
A
#
# COMPACT_ATOMS: atom_id res chain seq x y z
N GLY A 1 -32.81 5.47 13.47
CA GLY A 1 -32.59 6.76 12.79
C GLY A 1 -31.12 7.17 12.81
N THR A 2 -30.77 8.18 12.07
CA THR A 2 -29.39 8.72 12.00
C THR A 2 -29.11 9.75 13.10
N ALA A 3 -30.13 10.14 13.85
CA ALA A 3 -30.02 10.98 15.05
C ALA A 3 -30.75 10.31 16.23
N ASP A 4 -30.39 10.69 17.47
CA ASP A 4 -31.18 10.30 18.66
C ASP A 4 -32.51 11.08 18.69
N GLY A 5 -33.60 10.38 18.50
CA GLY A 5 -34.95 10.93 18.60
C GLY A 5 -35.40 11.16 20.04
N ASN A 6 -34.54 10.98 21.03
CA ASN A 6 -34.87 11.00 22.46
C ASN A 6 -36.00 10.01 22.83
N GLN A 7 -36.79 10.30 23.83
CA GLN A 7 -37.95 9.50 24.24
C GLN A 7 -39.25 10.00 23.60
N THR A 8 -39.17 10.54 22.37
CA THR A 8 -40.34 11.07 21.64
C THR A 8 -40.48 10.27 20.34
N ALA A 9 -41.56 9.50 20.23
CA ALA A 9 -41.79 8.59 19.13
C ALA A 9 -41.76 9.27 17.74
N GLY A 10 -42.22 10.50 17.62
CA GLY A 10 -42.27 11.25 16.37
C GLY A 10 -40.91 11.78 15.89
N ASN A 11 -39.85 11.68 16.69
CA ASN A 11 -38.50 12.18 16.33
C ASN A 11 -37.60 11.10 15.71
N TRP A 12 -38.12 9.90 15.51
CA TRP A 12 -37.37 8.80 14.90
C TRP A 12 -37.72 8.69 13.42
N ASP A 13 -36.71 8.46 12.57
CA ASP A 13 -36.86 8.34 11.10
C ASP A 13 -37.79 7.17 10.72
N SER A 14 -37.81 6.13 11.55
CA SER A 14 -38.59 4.92 11.29
C SER A 14 -38.87 4.16 12.59
N ASN A 15 -39.96 3.41 12.62
CA ASN A 15 -40.33 2.51 13.71
C ASN A 15 -40.79 1.16 13.14
N ALA A 16 -40.65 0.11 13.95
CA ALA A 16 -41.20 -1.21 13.67
C ALA A 16 -41.96 -1.71 14.88
N SER A 17 -43.21 -2.11 14.67
CA SER A 17 -44.03 -2.70 15.72
C SER A 17 -43.79 -4.21 15.80
N LEU A 18 -43.41 -4.67 16.96
CA LEU A 18 -43.29 -6.10 17.29
C LEU A 18 -44.57 -6.53 18.03
N SER A 19 -45.12 -7.67 17.64
CA SER A 19 -46.28 -8.23 18.34
C SER A 19 -45.98 -8.48 19.83
N ALA A 20 -47.02 -8.59 20.65
CA ALA A 20 -46.90 -8.91 22.07
C ALA A 20 -46.02 -10.14 22.27
N ARG A 21 -45.03 -10.05 23.15
CA ARG A 21 -44.05 -11.07 23.44
C ARG A 21 -43.85 -11.27 24.92
N PRO A 22 -43.56 -12.48 25.40
CA PRO A 22 -43.16 -12.70 26.77
C PRO A 22 -41.83 -11.99 27.08
N VAL A 23 -41.48 -11.92 28.34
CA VAL A 23 -40.16 -11.43 28.78
C VAL A 23 -39.07 -12.29 28.19
N GLY A 24 -38.07 -11.66 27.55
CA GLY A 24 -36.96 -12.35 26.89
C GLY A 24 -36.19 -11.42 25.96
N SER A 25 -35.23 -12.00 25.23
CA SER A 25 -34.46 -11.26 24.21
C SER A 25 -35.34 -10.86 23.05
N LEU A 26 -35.14 -9.64 22.57
CA LEU A 26 -35.79 -9.08 21.40
C LEU A 26 -34.73 -8.83 20.32
N ASP A 27 -34.99 -9.32 19.11
CA ASP A 27 -34.22 -9.04 17.92
C ASP A 27 -35.13 -8.56 16.79
N HIS A 28 -34.62 -7.63 16.00
CA HIS A 28 -35.29 -7.13 14.83
C HIS A 28 -34.29 -6.81 13.75
N ASN A 29 -34.48 -7.37 12.55
CA ASN A 29 -33.63 -7.12 11.40
C ASN A 29 -33.99 -5.77 10.76
N LEU A 30 -33.01 -4.87 10.67
CA LEU A 30 -33.12 -3.62 9.94
C LEU A 30 -32.55 -3.82 8.53
N THR A 31 -33.28 -3.37 7.52
CA THR A 31 -32.89 -3.46 6.11
C THR A 31 -32.83 -2.07 5.48
N SER A 32 -32.25 -1.97 4.28
CA SER A 32 -32.15 -0.73 3.52
C SER A 32 -31.40 0.40 4.24
N LEU A 33 -30.41 0.03 5.05
CA LEU A 33 -29.55 1.00 5.73
C LEU A 33 -28.46 1.50 4.79
N ASN A 34 -28.12 2.77 4.90
CA ASN A 34 -26.97 3.34 4.16
C ASN A 34 -25.65 2.81 4.71
N ALA A 35 -24.72 2.51 3.82
CA ALA A 35 -23.38 2.05 4.20
C ALA A 35 -22.59 3.15 4.94
N GLY A 36 -21.69 2.76 5.85
CA GLY A 36 -20.84 3.66 6.62
C GLY A 36 -21.57 4.64 7.51
N THR A 37 -22.82 4.38 7.83
CA THR A 37 -23.71 5.32 8.53
C THR A 37 -23.92 4.88 9.96
N LYS A 38 -23.77 5.81 10.91
CA LYS A 38 -24.09 5.57 12.31
C LYS A 38 -25.60 5.69 12.51
N TYR A 39 -26.18 4.64 13.09
CA TYR A 39 -27.59 4.58 13.45
C TYR A 39 -27.76 4.52 14.96
N TYR A 40 -28.83 5.11 15.42
CA TYR A 40 -29.28 5.10 16.80
C TYR A 40 -30.62 4.37 16.91
N TYR A 41 -30.87 3.68 18.01
CA TYR A 41 -32.11 2.96 18.24
C TYR A 41 -32.49 2.94 19.72
N ARG A 42 -33.80 2.81 19.99
CA ARG A 42 -34.35 2.49 21.30
C ARG A 42 -35.48 1.49 21.12
N TYR A 43 -35.74 0.74 22.12
CA TYR A 43 -36.95 -0.05 22.23
C TYR A 43 -37.97 0.71 23.06
N LEU A 44 -39.26 0.68 22.65
CA LEU A 44 -40.39 1.15 23.40
C LEU A 44 -41.24 -0.07 23.83
N ALA A 45 -41.32 -0.34 25.09
CA ALA A 45 -42.23 -1.34 25.64
C ALA A 45 -43.52 -0.66 26.11
N THR A 46 -44.66 -1.24 25.74
CA THR A 46 -45.96 -0.77 26.19
C THR A 46 -46.74 -1.95 26.79
N VAL A 47 -47.31 -1.77 27.96
CA VAL A 47 -48.18 -2.74 28.62
C VAL A 47 -49.48 -2.04 29.04
N THR A 48 -50.60 -2.72 28.92
CA THR A 48 -51.88 -2.22 29.40
C THR A 48 -52.28 -2.97 30.67
N ILE A 49 -52.44 -2.28 31.76
CA ILE A 49 -52.86 -2.81 33.06
C ILE A 49 -54.20 -2.18 33.42
N SER A 50 -55.21 -3.02 33.59
CA SER A 50 -56.59 -2.56 33.95
C SER A 50 -57.12 -1.45 33.02
N GLY A 51 -56.81 -1.53 31.72
CA GLY A 51 -57.21 -0.56 30.70
C GLY A 51 -56.33 0.68 30.59
N THR A 52 -55.33 0.85 31.44
CA THR A 52 -54.40 1.98 31.42
C THR A 52 -53.09 1.57 30.74
N PRO A 53 -52.64 2.26 29.65
CA PRO A 53 -51.37 1.97 29.01
C PRO A 53 -50.18 2.58 29.79
N TYR A 54 -49.12 1.78 29.95
CA TYR A 54 -47.86 2.20 30.54
C TYR A 54 -46.74 1.92 29.51
N SER A 55 -45.85 2.87 29.33
CA SER A 55 -44.77 2.78 28.37
C SER A 55 -43.42 3.14 28.99
N ALA A 56 -42.37 2.45 28.55
CA ALA A 56 -41.00 2.76 28.94
C ALA A 56 -40.06 2.59 27.74
N TYR A 57 -39.04 3.46 27.63
CA TYR A 57 -37.98 3.36 26.64
C TYR A 57 -36.74 2.68 27.22
N SER A 58 -36.04 1.93 26.38
CA SER A 58 -34.71 1.45 26.71
C SER A 58 -33.67 2.58 26.73
N ASP A 59 -32.48 2.28 27.20
CA ASP A 59 -31.32 3.12 26.96
C ASP A 59 -31.04 3.27 25.46
N LEU A 60 -30.29 4.33 25.11
CA LEU A 60 -29.88 4.58 23.73
C LEU A 60 -28.84 3.56 23.28
N GLY A 61 -29.14 2.81 22.22
CA GLY A 61 -28.20 1.99 21.49
C GLY A 61 -27.75 2.68 20.21
N SER A 62 -26.57 2.33 19.73
CA SER A 62 -26.08 2.76 18.42
C SER A 62 -25.19 1.70 17.79
N PHE A 63 -25.16 1.70 16.46
CA PHE A 63 -24.23 0.90 15.65
C PHE A 63 -23.89 1.67 14.37
N THR A 64 -22.80 1.28 13.72
CA THR A 64 -22.41 1.85 12.42
C THR A 64 -22.40 0.73 11.38
N THR A 65 -23.04 0.96 10.24
CA THR A 65 -23.00 0.03 9.11
C THR A 65 -21.65 0.03 8.45
N PHE A 66 -21.24 -1.11 7.88
CA PHE A 66 -19.99 -1.18 7.11
C PHE A 66 -20.09 -0.42 5.79
N SER A 67 -19.04 0.29 5.44
CA SER A 67 -18.82 0.79 4.08
C SER A 67 -18.19 -0.29 3.21
N PRO A 68 -18.37 -0.26 1.88
CA PRO A 68 -17.53 -1.04 1.00
C PRO A 68 -16.04 -0.76 1.29
N PRO A 69 -15.18 -1.79 1.34
CA PRO A 69 -13.77 -1.59 1.57
C PRO A 69 -13.12 -0.90 0.37
N THR A 70 -12.03 -0.17 0.61
CA THR A 70 -11.13 0.29 -0.47
C THR A 70 -9.70 -0.11 -0.14
N VAL A 71 -8.82 -0.10 -1.15
CA VAL A 71 -7.40 -0.42 -0.96
C VAL A 71 -6.53 0.48 -1.83
N HIS A 72 -5.43 0.94 -1.27
CA HIS A 72 -4.36 1.56 -2.04
C HIS A 72 -3.32 0.48 -2.38
N THR A 73 -3.12 0.21 -3.67
CA THR A 73 -1.92 -0.47 -4.12
C THR A 73 -0.77 0.54 -4.00
N LEU A 74 0.22 0.22 -3.18
CA LEU A 74 1.36 1.10 -2.94
C LEU A 74 2.49 0.81 -3.93
N GLY A 75 3.50 1.68 -3.95
CA GLY A 75 4.70 1.47 -4.76
C GLY A 75 5.38 0.14 -4.40
N VAL A 76 5.90 -0.53 -5.44
CA VAL A 76 6.63 -1.80 -5.32
C VAL A 76 8.04 -1.49 -4.84
N SER A 77 8.48 -2.07 -3.72
CA SER A 77 9.76 -1.76 -3.09
C SER A 77 10.07 -2.74 -1.95
N PRO A 78 11.29 -3.30 -1.85
CA PRO A 78 12.39 -3.19 -2.83
C PRO A 78 12.13 -3.94 -4.13
N ILE A 79 12.84 -3.57 -5.19
CA ILE A 79 12.84 -4.25 -6.49
C ILE A 79 14.24 -4.83 -6.72
N ALA A 80 14.28 -6.08 -7.18
CA ALA A 80 15.50 -6.79 -7.54
C ALA A 80 15.41 -7.35 -8.97
N LYS A 81 16.47 -7.98 -9.43
CA LYS A 81 16.57 -8.59 -10.77
C LYS A 81 15.46 -9.60 -11.07
N THR A 82 15.13 -10.42 -10.09
CA THR A 82 14.17 -11.53 -10.24
C THR A 82 13.10 -11.55 -9.17
N GLY A 83 12.97 -10.48 -8.39
CA GLY A 83 12.00 -10.39 -7.30
C GLY A 83 11.65 -8.96 -6.94
N ALA A 84 10.57 -8.80 -6.19
CA ALA A 84 10.11 -7.51 -5.68
C ALA A 84 9.21 -7.71 -4.47
N THR A 85 8.91 -6.63 -3.75
CA THR A 85 7.90 -6.64 -2.69
C THR A 85 6.72 -5.77 -3.09
N LEU A 86 5.55 -6.39 -3.18
CA LEU A 86 4.27 -5.72 -3.41
C LEU A 86 3.74 -5.21 -2.08
N ASN A 87 3.17 -4.01 -2.08
CA ASN A 87 2.67 -3.36 -0.88
C ASN A 87 1.26 -2.84 -1.10
N ALA A 88 0.41 -2.94 -0.08
CA ALA A 88 -0.94 -2.42 -0.11
C ALA A 88 -1.37 -1.90 1.26
N LYS A 89 -2.37 -1.02 1.26
CA LYS A 89 -2.94 -0.44 2.47
C LYS A 89 -4.46 -0.47 2.37
N PRO A 90 -5.17 -1.34 3.12
CA PRO A 90 -6.63 -1.35 3.14
C PRO A 90 -7.17 -0.14 3.88
N VAL A 91 -8.34 0.33 3.46
CA VAL A 91 -9.15 1.34 4.14
C VAL A 91 -10.53 0.74 4.41
N LEU A 92 -10.84 0.56 5.67
CA LEU A 92 -12.01 -0.14 6.17
C LEU A 92 -12.79 0.78 7.11
N SER A 93 -14.08 0.55 7.23
CA SER A 93 -14.94 1.23 8.20
C SER A 93 -15.07 0.44 9.49
N GLY A 94 -15.19 1.14 10.62
CA GLY A 94 -15.36 0.53 11.93
C GLY A 94 -14.16 -0.32 12.35
N ASN A 95 -14.44 -1.42 13.04
CA ASN A 95 -13.43 -2.42 13.46
C ASN A 95 -13.37 -3.61 12.50
N ASP A 96 -13.75 -3.42 11.24
CA ASP A 96 -13.66 -4.48 10.24
C ASP A 96 -12.21 -4.86 9.96
N ALA A 97 -12.00 -6.09 9.56
CA ALA A 97 -10.70 -6.61 9.14
C ALA A 97 -10.86 -7.31 7.80
N ALA A 98 -9.89 -7.17 6.92
CA ALA A 98 -10.00 -7.65 5.56
C ALA A 98 -8.84 -8.55 5.16
N ARG A 99 -9.08 -9.38 4.17
CA ARG A 99 -8.05 -10.13 3.44
C ARG A 99 -7.53 -9.30 2.28
N ILE A 100 -6.24 -9.36 2.06
CA ILE A 100 -5.57 -8.73 0.92
C ILE A 100 -5.09 -9.82 -0.04
N THR A 101 -5.45 -9.67 -1.32
CA THR A 101 -4.93 -10.52 -2.40
C THR A 101 -4.15 -9.62 -3.36
N PHE A 102 -2.90 -9.95 -3.62
CA PHE A 102 -2.11 -9.35 -4.69
C PHE A 102 -2.28 -10.13 -5.98
N PHE A 103 -2.31 -9.42 -7.09
CA PHE A 103 -2.26 -9.95 -8.44
C PHE A 103 -1.10 -9.28 -9.17
N TRP A 104 -0.34 -10.04 -9.98
CA TRP A 104 0.76 -9.49 -10.76
C TRP A 104 1.03 -10.30 -12.02
N GLY A 105 1.75 -9.69 -12.97
CA GLY A 105 2.14 -10.32 -14.23
C GLY A 105 2.95 -9.37 -15.11
N ASP A 106 3.33 -9.83 -16.28
CA ASP A 106 3.99 -9.03 -17.31
C ASP A 106 2.97 -8.27 -18.20
N ASN A 107 1.69 -8.58 -18.08
CA ASN A 107 0.58 -7.88 -18.70
C ASN A 107 -0.24 -7.09 -17.67
N ASN A 108 -0.78 -5.95 -18.10
CA ASN A 108 -1.73 -5.20 -17.29
C ASN A 108 -3.09 -5.90 -17.31
N GLY A 109 -3.37 -6.70 -16.30
CA GLY A 109 -4.61 -7.44 -16.14
C GLY A 109 -5.81 -6.60 -15.73
N SER A 110 -5.67 -5.25 -15.65
CA SER A 110 -6.73 -4.34 -15.23
C SER A 110 -7.15 -4.49 -13.75
N ASN A 111 -7.94 -3.56 -13.25
CA ASN A 111 -8.60 -3.61 -11.95
C ASN A 111 -10.13 -3.79 -12.06
N SER A 112 -10.63 -4.24 -13.20
CA SER A 112 -12.06 -4.30 -13.53
C SER A 112 -12.78 -5.60 -13.10
N GLY A 113 -12.18 -6.39 -12.21
CA GLY A 113 -12.86 -7.53 -11.57
C GLY A 113 -12.69 -8.89 -12.22
N THR A 114 -12.05 -9.00 -13.37
CA THR A 114 -11.74 -10.29 -14.01
C THR A 114 -10.35 -10.77 -13.58
N HIS A 115 -10.29 -11.67 -12.60
CA HIS A 115 -9.04 -12.13 -11.98
C HIS A 115 -8.17 -13.02 -12.88
N ASN A 116 -8.75 -13.59 -13.92
CA ASN A 116 -8.11 -14.50 -14.87
C ASN A 116 -7.24 -13.79 -15.94
N GLN A 117 -7.11 -12.47 -15.87
CA GLN A 117 -6.22 -11.69 -16.74
C GLN A 117 -4.83 -11.45 -16.11
N TRP A 118 -4.60 -11.94 -14.89
CA TRP A 118 -3.33 -11.82 -14.19
C TRP A 118 -2.63 -13.17 -14.15
N ASP A 119 -1.31 -13.18 -14.40
CA ASP A 119 -0.52 -14.41 -14.47
C ASP A 119 -0.40 -15.09 -13.11
N HIS A 120 -0.35 -14.28 -12.05
CA HIS A 120 -0.15 -14.75 -10.68
C HIS A 120 -1.06 -14.02 -9.70
N ASN A 121 -1.37 -14.71 -8.60
CA ASN A 121 -2.02 -14.09 -7.45
C ASN A 121 -1.57 -14.75 -6.14
N HIS A 122 -1.69 -14.01 -5.04
CA HIS A 122 -1.46 -14.51 -3.70
C HIS A 122 -2.35 -13.78 -2.69
N THR A 123 -3.05 -14.55 -1.85
CA THR A 123 -3.78 -14.00 -0.72
C THR A 123 -2.89 -14.07 0.53
N VAL A 124 -2.60 -12.92 1.11
CA VAL A 124 -1.81 -12.83 2.33
C VAL A 124 -2.59 -13.47 3.48
N SER A 125 -1.92 -14.31 4.27
CA SER A 125 -2.55 -15.04 5.37
C SER A 125 -3.08 -14.09 6.46
N GLY A 126 -4.19 -14.48 7.08
CA GLY A 126 -4.84 -13.70 8.14
C GLY A 126 -5.71 -12.57 7.62
N THR A 127 -6.13 -11.73 8.55
CA THR A 127 -6.89 -10.52 8.28
C THR A 127 -6.12 -9.29 8.74
N HIS A 128 -6.31 -8.17 8.05
CA HIS A 128 -5.54 -6.96 8.24
C HIS A 128 -6.47 -5.79 8.60
N ALA A 129 -6.07 -5.02 9.61
CA ALA A 129 -6.81 -3.84 10.05
C ALA A 129 -6.66 -2.68 9.04
N SER A 130 -7.59 -1.74 9.11
CA SER A 130 -7.53 -0.49 8.33
C SER A 130 -6.20 0.22 8.52
N SER A 131 -5.68 0.77 7.44
CA SER A 131 -4.43 1.57 7.40
C SER A 131 -3.13 0.80 7.71
N THR A 132 -3.17 -0.51 7.91
CA THR A 132 -1.97 -1.34 8.04
C THR A 132 -1.34 -1.60 6.68
N VAL A 133 -0.02 -1.45 6.56
CA VAL A 133 0.69 -1.85 5.34
C VAL A 133 0.83 -3.36 5.32
N VAL A 134 0.35 -3.97 4.24
CA VAL A 134 0.42 -5.41 3.98
C VAL A 134 1.38 -5.61 2.83
N SER A 135 2.35 -6.51 2.99
CA SER A 135 3.42 -6.75 2.02
C SER A 135 3.47 -8.22 1.60
N HIS A 136 3.87 -8.46 0.35
CA HIS A 136 4.12 -9.79 -0.18
C HIS A 136 5.35 -9.77 -1.09
N ALA A 137 6.34 -10.61 -0.77
CA ALA A 137 7.52 -10.76 -1.60
C ALA A 137 7.22 -11.72 -2.77
N ILE A 138 7.58 -11.30 -3.97
CA ILE A 138 7.43 -12.09 -5.20
C ILE A 138 8.81 -12.41 -5.79
N SER A 139 8.90 -13.50 -6.55
CA SER A 139 10.11 -13.97 -7.20
C SER A 139 9.80 -14.50 -8.60
N GLY A 140 10.84 -14.90 -9.34
CA GLY A 140 10.69 -15.43 -10.70
C GLY A 140 10.45 -14.36 -11.77
N LEU A 141 10.66 -13.08 -11.46
CA LEU A 141 10.51 -11.99 -12.42
C LEU A 141 11.62 -12.05 -13.49
N SER A 142 11.28 -11.64 -14.71
CA SER A 142 12.24 -11.50 -15.81
C SER A 142 12.98 -10.17 -15.72
N ASN A 143 14.32 -10.23 -15.66
CA ASN A 143 15.15 -9.03 -15.60
C ASN A 143 14.93 -8.11 -16.82
N GLY A 144 14.83 -6.81 -16.56
CA GLY A 144 14.60 -5.81 -17.60
C GLY A 144 13.15 -5.71 -18.10
N THR A 145 12.25 -6.59 -17.63
CA THR A 145 10.84 -6.61 -18.02
C THR A 145 10.00 -5.71 -17.14
N THR A 146 9.04 -4.99 -17.72
CA THR A 146 8.03 -4.27 -16.99
C THR A 146 6.96 -5.24 -16.51
N HIS A 147 6.66 -5.18 -15.22
CA HIS A 147 5.60 -5.92 -14.58
C HIS A 147 4.54 -4.97 -14.01
N TYR A 148 3.37 -5.51 -13.80
CA TYR A 148 2.21 -4.80 -13.25
C TYR A 148 1.73 -5.51 -12.01
N ALA A 149 1.16 -4.77 -11.08
CA ALA A 149 0.56 -5.35 -9.88
C ALA A 149 -0.66 -4.55 -9.43
N VAL A 150 -1.59 -5.24 -8.77
CA VAL A 150 -2.76 -4.63 -8.12
C VAL A 150 -3.09 -5.39 -6.84
N ALA A 151 -3.58 -4.68 -5.84
CA ALA A 151 -4.12 -5.27 -4.63
C ALA A 151 -5.66 -5.29 -4.69
N ARG A 152 -6.25 -6.36 -4.19
CA ARG A 152 -7.68 -6.47 -3.89
C ARG A 152 -7.87 -6.63 -2.40
N VAL A 153 -8.78 -5.87 -1.84
CA VAL A 153 -9.28 -6.05 -0.48
C VAL A 153 -10.60 -6.80 -0.50
N THR A 154 -10.82 -7.68 0.47
CA THR A 154 -12.11 -8.35 0.70
C THR A 154 -12.42 -8.30 2.18
N ASN A 155 -13.52 -7.67 2.57
CA ASN A 155 -13.90 -7.49 3.96
C ASN A 155 -14.66 -8.73 4.53
N SER A 156 -15.05 -8.66 5.81
CA SER A 156 -15.75 -9.74 6.50
C SER A 156 -17.13 -10.09 5.88
N LEU A 157 -17.75 -9.15 5.16
CA LEU A 157 -19.03 -9.33 4.46
C LEU A 157 -18.86 -9.81 3.00
N ASN A 158 -17.63 -10.20 2.59
CA ASN A 158 -17.26 -10.57 1.22
C ASN A 158 -17.41 -9.44 0.18
N ALA A 159 -17.59 -8.19 0.59
CA ALA A 159 -17.47 -7.06 -0.32
C ALA A 159 -15.99 -6.85 -0.68
N SER A 160 -15.72 -6.61 -1.96
CA SER A 160 -14.36 -6.50 -2.48
C SER A 160 -14.18 -5.24 -3.32
N ALA A 161 -12.95 -4.71 -3.29
CA ALA A 161 -12.53 -3.62 -4.18
C ALA A 161 -11.06 -3.80 -4.58
N TYR A 162 -10.71 -3.22 -5.74
CA TYR A 162 -9.34 -3.18 -6.26
C TYR A 162 -8.75 -1.79 -6.05
N GLY A 163 -7.46 -1.75 -5.79
CA GLY A 163 -6.66 -0.53 -5.87
C GLY A 163 -6.32 -0.14 -7.31
N SER A 164 -5.51 0.90 -7.47
CA SER A 164 -4.94 1.24 -8.77
C SER A 164 -3.88 0.24 -9.17
N VAL A 165 -3.77 -0.04 -10.48
CA VAL A 165 -2.65 -0.82 -11.01
C VAL A 165 -1.37 0.01 -10.91
N VAL A 166 -0.30 -0.60 -10.44
CA VAL A 166 1.05 -0.04 -10.45
C VAL A 166 1.93 -0.82 -11.41
N SER A 167 2.87 -0.16 -12.06
CA SER A 167 3.88 -0.79 -12.89
C SER A 167 5.26 -0.63 -12.28
N PHE A 168 6.14 -1.61 -12.49
CA PHE A 168 7.53 -1.58 -12.05
C PHE A 168 8.40 -2.41 -13.01
N LYS A 169 9.69 -2.11 -13.05
CA LYS A 169 10.64 -2.83 -13.89
C LYS A 169 11.59 -3.65 -13.01
N ALA A 170 11.58 -4.97 -13.18
CA ALA A 170 12.53 -5.84 -12.51
C ALA A 170 13.95 -5.54 -13.05
N SER A 171 14.88 -5.19 -12.18
CA SER A 171 16.23 -4.82 -12.58
C SER A 171 17.24 -5.07 -11.46
N ASP A 172 18.51 -5.19 -11.83
CA ASP A 172 19.62 -5.29 -10.88
C ASP A 172 19.79 -4.02 -10.01
N ARG A 173 19.15 -2.94 -10.41
CA ARG A 173 19.20 -1.68 -9.67
C ARG A 173 18.08 -1.67 -8.64
N GLY A 174 18.38 -2.12 -7.42
CA GLY A 174 17.48 -2.07 -6.27
C GLY A 174 17.08 -0.64 -5.84
N PHE A 175 17.78 0.36 -6.38
CA PHE A 175 17.48 1.78 -6.16
C PHE A 175 17.48 2.49 -7.51
N THR A 176 16.41 3.21 -7.82
CA THR A 176 16.39 4.22 -8.86
C THR A 176 16.59 5.59 -8.21
N ARG A 177 17.14 6.54 -8.96
CA ARG A 177 17.30 7.93 -8.54
C ARG A 177 16.05 8.47 -7.82
N ASP A 178 14.88 8.20 -8.39
CA ASP A 178 13.60 8.70 -7.91
C ASP A 178 13.04 7.94 -6.70
N SER A 179 13.67 6.82 -6.30
CA SER A 179 13.24 6.04 -5.13
C SER A 179 13.81 6.53 -3.80
N ILE A 180 14.75 7.48 -3.83
CA ILE A 180 15.37 8.06 -2.63
C ILE A 180 15.02 9.53 -2.55
N PRO A 181 14.01 9.92 -1.73
CA PRO A 181 13.65 11.32 -1.54
C PRO A 181 14.85 12.13 -1.00
N GLY A 182 15.18 13.26 -1.65
CA GLY A 182 16.26 14.14 -1.21
C GLY A 182 17.67 13.65 -1.58
N LEU A 183 17.79 12.68 -2.49
CA LEU A 183 19.10 12.29 -3.02
C LEU A 183 19.75 13.46 -3.76
N VAL A 184 20.86 13.94 -3.23
CA VAL A 184 21.61 15.10 -3.77
C VAL A 184 22.90 14.72 -4.47
N LEU A 185 23.40 13.50 -4.25
CA LEU A 185 24.61 12.99 -4.88
C LEU A 185 24.56 11.45 -4.97
N TRP A 186 24.80 10.93 -6.18
CA TRP A 186 24.92 9.49 -6.44
C TRP A 186 26.08 9.21 -7.39
N LEU A 187 27.22 8.86 -6.86
CA LEU A 187 28.40 8.46 -7.61
C LEU A 187 28.45 6.93 -7.70
N ASP A 188 28.58 6.40 -8.92
CA ASP A 188 28.56 4.96 -9.21
C ASP A 188 29.82 4.58 -9.97
N ALA A 189 30.71 3.84 -9.34
CA ALA A 189 31.97 3.41 -9.98
C ALA A 189 31.77 2.43 -11.15
N THR A 190 30.57 1.89 -11.36
CA THR A 190 30.25 1.08 -12.54
C THR A 190 29.82 1.93 -13.75
N ASP A 191 29.62 3.23 -13.57
CA ASP A 191 29.05 4.14 -14.57
C ASP A 191 29.47 5.57 -14.19
N LEU A 192 30.73 5.90 -14.56
CA LEU A 192 31.38 7.15 -14.15
C LEU A 192 30.88 8.37 -14.93
N ASP A 193 30.33 8.16 -16.13
CA ASP A 193 29.76 9.22 -17.00
C ASP A 193 28.22 9.32 -16.91
N ALA A 194 27.62 8.65 -15.95
CA ALA A 194 26.18 8.67 -15.65
C ALA A 194 25.27 8.34 -16.86
N ASN A 195 25.79 7.69 -17.92
CA ASN A 195 25.02 7.40 -19.14
C ASN A 195 24.15 6.15 -19.03
N SER A 196 24.15 5.50 -17.88
CA SER A 196 23.41 4.26 -17.57
C SER A 196 23.94 2.98 -18.22
N ASN A 197 25.13 3.03 -18.81
CA ASN A 197 25.86 1.87 -19.30
C ASN A 197 27.09 1.61 -18.40
N PRO A 198 27.46 0.35 -18.15
CA PRO A 198 28.68 0.07 -17.40
C PRO A 198 29.93 0.53 -18.14
N ASP A 199 30.78 1.26 -17.44
CA ASP A 199 32.10 1.61 -17.92
C ASP A 199 33.06 0.40 -17.87
N SER A 200 33.97 0.34 -18.82
CA SER A 200 35.02 -0.69 -18.91
C SER A 200 36.42 -0.07 -18.91
N LEU A 201 36.72 0.73 -17.88
CA LEU A 201 38.09 1.25 -17.72
C LEU A 201 39.08 0.16 -17.31
N ALA A 202 40.33 0.28 -17.79
CA ALA A 202 41.39 -0.62 -17.36
C ALA A 202 41.70 -0.43 -15.86
N ASP A 203 42.06 -1.51 -15.17
CA ASP A 203 42.45 -1.42 -13.75
C ASP A 203 43.65 -0.48 -13.60
N GLY A 204 43.56 0.45 -12.67
CA GLY A 204 44.60 1.46 -12.46
C GLY A 204 44.47 2.73 -13.32
N SER A 205 43.47 2.85 -14.18
CA SER A 205 43.24 4.09 -14.94
C SER A 205 42.90 5.25 -14.01
N ASN A 206 43.41 6.43 -14.30
CA ASN A 206 43.06 7.64 -13.61
C ASN A 206 41.60 8.05 -13.88
N VAL A 207 40.89 8.50 -12.85
CA VAL A 207 39.54 9.04 -12.94
C VAL A 207 39.61 10.55 -12.86
N SER A 208 39.48 11.21 -14.01
CA SER A 208 39.50 12.67 -14.12
C SER A 208 38.14 13.30 -13.91
N VAL A 209 37.05 12.57 -14.18
CA VAL A 209 35.67 13.02 -14.10
C VAL A 209 34.83 11.89 -13.51
N TRP A 210 33.89 12.25 -12.64
CA TRP A 210 32.85 11.37 -12.13
C TRP A 210 31.52 12.12 -12.09
N GLU A 211 30.59 11.70 -12.90
CA GLU A 211 29.30 12.35 -13.04
C GLU A 211 28.29 11.82 -12.03
N ASP A 212 27.49 12.72 -11.49
CA ASP A 212 26.43 12.44 -10.54
C ASP A 212 25.18 11.88 -11.23
N LYS A 213 24.75 10.74 -10.81
CA LYS A 213 23.50 10.07 -11.29
C LYS A 213 22.25 10.59 -10.59
N SER A 214 22.36 11.48 -9.62
CA SER A 214 21.20 12.08 -8.96
C SER A 214 20.51 13.16 -9.86
N ALA A 215 19.42 13.73 -9.39
CA ALA A 215 18.73 14.79 -10.11
C ALA A 215 19.49 16.11 -10.14
N THR A 216 20.50 16.28 -9.28
CA THR A 216 21.30 17.52 -9.23
C THR A 216 22.30 17.63 -10.37
N GLY A 217 22.77 16.48 -10.91
CA GLY A 217 23.68 16.45 -12.06
C GLY A 217 25.02 17.12 -11.80
N VAL A 218 25.53 17.07 -10.59
CA VAL A 218 26.85 17.62 -10.23
C VAL A 218 27.94 16.77 -10.84
N THR A 219 28.90 17.38 -11.50
CA THR A 219 30.11 16.70 -12.00
C THR A 219 31.26 17.01 -11.06
N VAL A 220 31.91 15.97 -10.52
CA VAL A 220 33.17 16.15 -9.77
C VAL A 220 34.36 15.79 -10.65
N ASN A 221 35.40 16.61 -10.64
CA ASN A 221 36.52 16.45 -11.57
C ASN A 221 37.87 16.83 -10.95
N GLN A 222 38.96 16.35 -11.61
CA GLN A 222 40.35 16.70 -11.29
C GLN A 222 41.16 16.74 -12.58
N THR A 223 41.73 17.88 -12.90
CA THR A 223 42.52 18.07 -14.13
C THR A 223 43.98 17.68 -13.94
N ALA A 224 44.53 17.76 -12.74
CA ALA A 224 45.93 17.38 -12.47
C ALA A 224 46.05 15.86 -12.29
N SER A 225 46.63 15.17 -13.25
CA SER A 225 46.69 13.69 -13.26
C SER A 225 47.39 13.08 -12.03
N ALA A 226 48.31 13.81 -11.39
CA ALA A 226 48.96 13.38 -10.15
C ALA A 226 48.03 13.32 -8.94
N ASN A 227 46.86 14.01 -9.01
CA ASN A 227 45.88 14.08 -7.95
C ASN A 227 44.54 13.39 -8.29
N GLN A 228 44.55 12.62 -9.39
CA GLN A 228 43.37 11.86 -9.82
C GLN A 228 43.33 10.51 -9.11
N PRO A 229 42.22 10.13 -8.51
CA PRO A 229 42.04 8.79 -7.97
C PRO A 229 42.03 7.75 -9.07
N VAL A 230 42.26 6.48 -8.74
CA VAL A 230 42.39 5.42 -9.71
C VAL A 230 41.16 4.47 -9.70
N TYR A 231 40.76 4.07 -10.90
CA TYR A 231 39.76 3.03 -11.10
C TYR A 231 40.29 1.65 -10.75
N LYS A 232 39.53 0.87 -10.01
CA LYS A 232 39.80 -0.52 -9.66
C LYS A 232 38.67 -1.41 -10.16
N SER A 233 38.94 -2.24 -11.13
CA SER A 233 37.92 -3.03 -11.83
C SER A 233 37.30 -4.14 -10.97
N ALA A 234 37.95 -4.59 -9.90
CA ALA A 234 37.49 -5.69 -9.05
C ALA A 234 37.91 -5.49 -7.58
N SER A 235 37.26 -4.57 -6.86
CA SER A 235 37.63 -4.26 -5.47
C SER A 235 36.68 -4.82 -4.42
N PHE A 236 35.37 -4.85 -4.67
CA PHE A 236 34.36 -5.36 -3.73
C PHE A 236 33.53 -6.45 -4.40
N GLY A 237 33.80 -7.73 -4.11
CA GLY A 237 33.00 -8.84 -4.64
C GLY A 237 32.86 -8.80 -6.17
N SER A 238 33.91 -8.53 -6.88
CA SER A 238 33.95 -8.34 -8.35
C SER A 238 33.29 -7.04 -8.85
N LYS A 239 32.99 -6.08 -7.96
CA LYS A 239 32.49 -4.76 -8.35
C LYS A 239 33.67 -3.76 -8.46
N PRO A 240 33.60 -2.81 -9.42
CA PRO A 240 34.58 -1.75 -9.51
C PRO A 240 34.46 -0.74 -8.35
N ALA A 241 35.58 -0.03 -8.15
CA ALA A 241 35.64 1.06 -7.18
C ALA A 241 36.56 2.18 -7.68
N VAL A 242 36.39 3.38 -7.16
CA VAL A 242 37.39 4.46 -7.32
C VAL A 242 38.16 4.54 -6.01
N ARG A 243 39.50 4.38 -6.10
CA ARG A 243 40.41 4.40 -4.97
C ARG A 243 41.14 5.74 -4.90
N PHE A 244 41.00 6.41 -3.77
CA PHE A 244 41.78 7.56 -3.35
C PHE A 244 42.97 7.06 -2.53
N ASP A 245 44.20 7.54 -2.80
CA ASP A 245 45.40 7.06 -2.15
C ASP A 245 45.70 7.70 -0.78
N GLY A 246 44.94 8.73 -0.47
CA GLY A 246 45.09 9.51 0.78
C GLY A 246 46.27 10.50 0.73
N ASN A 247 46.90 10.68 -0.44
CA ASN A 247 48.04 11.58 -0.62
C ASN A 247 47.85 12.51 -1.82
N GLY A 248 46.82 13.34 -1.76
CA GLY A 248 46.55 14.35 -2.78
C GLY A 248 45.48 14.00 -3.78
N ASP A 249 44.99 12.74 -3.83
CA ASP A 249 43.85 12.37 -4.66
C ASP A 249 42.57 13.13 -4.22
N VAL A 250 41.93 13.84 -5.15
CA VAL A 250 40.72 14.63 -4.93
C VAL A 250 39.91 14.74 -6.20
N LEU A 251 38.60 14.80 -6.07
CA LEU A 251 37.65 15.25 -7.11
C LEU A 251 36.83 16.40 -6.51
N ASN A 252 36.73 17.51 -7.23
CA ASN A 252 36.06 18.75 -6.78
C ASN A 252 34.88 19.10 -7.67
#